data_370632bd62158b2d9da43a8ba4a4b8a1
#
_entry.id   370632bd62158b2d9da43a8ba4a4b8a1
#
_cell.length_a   1.000
_cell.length_b   1.000
_cell.length_c   1.000
_cell.angle_alpha   90.00
_cell.angle_beta   90.00
_cell.angle_gamma   90.00
#
_symmetry.space_group_name_H-M   'P 1'
#
loop_
_entity.id
_entity.type
_entity.pdbx_description
1 polymer ?
#
loop_
_entity_poly.entity_id
_entity_poly.type
_entity_poly.pdbx_seq_one_letter_code
_entity_poly.pdbx_strand_id
1 'polypeptide(L)'
;MADSTDRVTAAQASEVTDLDLVRLAQAGDVDAFGELVERNRRAVFRAALAAVGSASEADDVAQEAFVTAWRKLDGFRGESQFRTWLLSITWRKAIDRRKSLTRWLKLAASSSRDEAGDDMFDMMERVPSLEKTQDTQLESSELQATIKKLIGTLPPKLRDALLLAGTGEHTYDEIGRMLGAPVGTVKWRVAEARRVLKRKLAALGYSDD
;
A
#
# COMPACT_ATOMS: atom_id res chain seq x y z
N MET A 1 29.49 -25.99 -45.50
CA MET A 1 28.22 -26.50 -44.96
C MET A 1 28.51 -26.89 -43.50
N ALA A 2 28.45 -25.96 -42.62
CA ALA A 2 28.40 -26.19 -41.17
C ALA A 2 28.28 -24.79 -40.59
N ASP A 3 27.14 -24.41 -40.14
CA ASP A 3 26.97 -23.41 -39.10
C ASP A 3 25.50 -22.92 -39.05
N SER A 4 24.63 -23.76 -38.54
CA SER A 4 23.22 -23.37 -38.34
C SER A 4 22.61 -23.97 -37.06
N THR A 5 23.44 -24.59 -36.18
CA THR A 5 22.93 -25.33 -35.01
C THR A 5 23.14 -24.60 -33.69
N ASP A 6 23.80 -23.42 -33.66
CA ASP A 6 24.25 -22.79 -32.42
C ASP A 6 23.49 -21.49 -32.07
N ARG A 7 22.35 -21.22 -32.68
CA ARG A 7 21.54 -20.02 -32.39
C ARG A 7 20.21 -20.25 -31.66
N VAL A 8 19.92 -21.46 -31.20
CA VAL A 8 18.64 -21.79 -30.54
C VAL A 8 18.73 -21.87 -29.01
N THR A 9 19.92 -21.81 -28.44
CA THR A 9 20.13 -22.09 -27.01
C THR A 9 20.16 -20.86 -26.09
N ALA A 10 19.93 -19.64 -26.59
CA ALA A 10 20.01 -18.42 -25.77
C ALA A 10 18.66 -17.78 -25.43
N ALA A 11 17.52 -18.40 -25.75
CA ALA A 11 16.20 -17.77 -25.64
C ALA A 11 15.25 -18.44 -24.63
N GLN A 12 15.73 -19.34 -23.78
CA GLN A 12 14.89 -19.96 -22.73
C GLN A 12 15.62 -20.07 -21.40
N ALA A 13 16.17 -18.99 -20.92
CA ALA A 13 16.27 -18.81 -19.47
C ALA A 13 14.84 -18.55 -19.00
N SER A 14 14.08 -19.57 -18.63
CA SER A 14 12.77 -19.41 -18.02
C SER A 14 12.99 -18.53 -16.78
N GLU A 15 12.40 -17.31 -16.79
CA GLU A 15 12.45 -16.45 -15.61
C GLU A 15 11.95 -17.24 -14.40
N VAL A 16 12.80 -17.38 -13.38
CA VAL A 16 12.46 -18.07 -12.13
C VAL A 16 11.22 -17.38 -11.57
N THR A 17 10.13 -18.13 -11.43
CA THR A 17 8.86 -17.58 -10.95
C THR A 17 8.90 -17.29 -9.45
N ASP A 18 8.04 -16.41 -8.96
CA ASP A 18 7.91 -16.17 -7.52
C ASP A 18 7.59 -17.48 -6.75
N LEU A 19 6.85 -18.40 -7.37
CA LEU A 19 6.52 -19.68 -6.75
C LEU A 19 7.75 -20.59 -6.61
N ASP A 20 8.67 -20.58 -7.59
CA ASP A 20 9.92 -21.33 -7.52
C ASP A 20 10.83 -20.74 -6.43
N LEU A 21 10.94 -19.40 -6.37
CA LEU A 21 11.67 -18.73 -5.30
C LEU A 21 11.09 -19.03 -3.91
N VAL A 22 9.76 -19.07 -3.80
CA VAL A 22 9.09 -19.45 -2.53
C VAL A 22 9.49 -20.87 -2.12
N ARG A 23 9.48 -21.83 -3.05
CA ARG A 23 9.87 -23.23 -2.74
C ARG A 23 11.33 -23.36 -2.29
N LEU A 24 12.23 -22.64 -2.96
CA LEU A 24 13.64 -22.57 -2.56
C LEU A 24 13.80 -21.93 -1.18
N ALA A 25 13.12 -20.83 -0.94
CA ALA A 25 13.16 -20.15 0.35
C ALA A 25 12.54 -20.98 1.49
N GLN A 26 11.47 -21.74 1.23
CA GLN A 26 10.90 -22.72 2.17
C GLN A 26 11.88 -23.88 2.46
N ALA A 27 12.78 -24.21 1.52
CA ALA A 27 13.86 -25.18 1.73
C ALA A 27 15.08 -24.57 2.45
N GLY A 28 15.03 -23.30 2.85
CA GLY A 28 16.08 -22.61 3.61
C GLY A 28 17.02 -21.74 2.78
N ASP A 29 16.75 -21.55 1.49
CA ASP A 29 17.53 -20.66 0.62
C ASP A 29 17.17 -19.19 0.92
N VAL A 30 18.08 -18.50 1.61
CA VAL A 30 17.94 -17.10 2.01
C VAL A 30 18.05 -16.17 0.79
N ASP A 31 18.87 -16.51 -0.20
CA ASP A 31 19.06 -15.70 -1.40
C ASP A 31 17.78 -15.69 -2.26
N ALA A 32 17.08 -16.82 -2.36
CA ALA A 32 15.79 -16.92 -3.00
C ALA A 32 14.74 -16.00 -2.34
N PHE A 33 14.75 -15.90 -1.01
CA PHE A 33 13.89 -14.94 -0.31
C PHE A 33 14.35 -13.51 -0.53
N GLY A 34 15.65 -13.23 -0.60
CA GLY A 34 16.21 -11.93 -0.94
C GLY A 34 15.69 -11.43 -2.29
N GLU A 35 15.65 -12.29 -3.30
CA GLU A 35 15.08 -11.98 -4.61
C GLU A 35 13.57 -11.67 -4.53
N LEU A 36 12.80 -12.43 -3.74
CA LEU A 36 11.38 -12.11 -3.49
C LEU A 36 11.18 -10.74 -2.83
N VAL A 37 12.08 -10.36 -1.92
CA VAL A 37 12.08 -9.04 -1.27
C VAL A 37 12.30 -7.95 -2.33
N GLU A 38 13.34 -8.06 -3.16
CA GLU A 38 13.66 -7.04 -4.16
C GLU A 38 12.52 -6.86 -5.18
N ARG A 39 11.94 -7.96 -5.68
CA ARG A 39 10.81 -7.92 -6.61
C ARG A 39 9.57 -7.22 -6.04
N ASN A 40 9.36 -7.33 -4.72
CA ASN A 40 8.14 -6.84 -4.08
C ASN A 40 8.34 -5.55 -3.26
N ARG A 41 9.59 -5.08 -3.08
CA ARG A 41 9.96 -3.95 -2.21
C ARG A 41 9.11 -2.70 -2.49
N ARG A 42 9.02 -2.30 -3.78
CA ARG A 42 8.28 -1.10 -4.18
C ARG A 42 6.78 -1.22 -3.86
N ALA A 43 6.17 -2.37 -4.13
CA ALA A 43 4.75 -2.59 -3.87
C ALA A 43 4.44 -2.60 -2.38
N VAL A 44 5.28 -3.25 -1.58
CA VAL A 44 5.17 -3.29 -0.11
C VAL A 44 5.28 -1.88 0.47
N PHE A 45 6.29 -1.10 0.08
CA PHE A 45 6.46 0.28 0.52
C PHE A 45 5.25 1.15 0.15
N ARG A 46 4.76 1.09 -1.10
CA ARG A 46 3.60 1.88 -1.54
C ARG A 46 2.32 1.52 -0.78
N ALA A 47 2.10 0.24 -0.53
CA ALA A 47 0.95 -0.21 0.27
C ALA A 47 1.05 0.28 1.72
N ALA A 48 2.22 0.19 2.33
CA ALA A 48 2.47 0.72 3.67
C ALA A 48 2.25 2.24 3.70
N LEU A 49 2.87 2.99 2.78
CA LEU A 49 2.76 4.44 2.68
C LEU A 49 1.32 4.91 2.51
N ALA A 50 0.54 4.23 1.66
CA ALA A 50 -0.88 4.52 1.48
C ALA A 50 -1.69 4.39 2.79
N ALA A 51 -1.30 3.47 3.67
CA ALA A 51 -2.01 3.23 4.93
C ALA A 51 -1.58 4.16 6.06
N VAL A 52 -0.24 4.38 6.23
CA VAL A 52 0.30 5.15 7.37
C VAL A 52 0.56 6.61 7.02
N GLY A 53 0.87 6.92 5.77
CA GLY A 53 1.02 8.28 5.24
C GLY A 53 2.34 8.97 5.53
N SER A 54 3.27 8.33 6.22
CA SER A 54 4.63 8.80 6.50
C SER A 54 5.64 7.83 5.86
N ALA A 55 6.67 8.37 5.19
CA ALA A 55 7.69 7.56 4.54
C ALA A 55 8.50 6.75 5.56
N SER A 56 8.88 7.36 6.69
CA SER A 56 9.60 6.68 7.76
C SER A 56 8.80 5.53 8.36
N GLU A 57 7.51 5.76 8.68
CA GLU A 57 6.61 4.72 9.18
C GLU A 57 6.37 3.62 8.13
N ALA A 58 6.35 3.97 6.84
CA ALA A 58 6.18 3.02 5.76
C ALA A 58 7.40 2.10 5.61
N ASP A 59 8.61 2.63 5.77
CA ASP A 59 9.84 1.83 5.77
C ASP A 59 9.86 0.83 6.93
N ASP A 60 9.52 1.28 8.14
CA ASP A 60 9.43 0.41 9.33
C ASP A 60 8.41 -0.71 9.09
N VAL A 61 7.22 -0.37 8.61
CA VAL A 61 6.16 -1.34 8.30
C VAL A 61 6.60 -2.31 7.21
N ALA A 62 7.30 -1.84 6.17
CA ALA A 62 7.80 -2.68 5.09
C ALA A 62 8.81 -3.71 5.60
N GLN A 63 9.78 -3.27 6.41
CA GLN A 63 10.76 -4.15 7.04
C GLN A 63 10.07 -5.21 7.93
N GLU A 64 9.17 -4.77 8.80
CA GLU A 64 8.41 -5.69 9.65
C GLU A 64 7.54 -6.67 8.84
N ALA A 65 7.01 -6.24 7.69
CA ALA A 65 6.21 -7.10 6.82
C ALA A 65 7.07 -8.21 6.22
N PHE A 66 8.28 -7.91 5.72
CA PHE A 66 9.21 -8.90 5.20
C PHE A 66 9.68 -9.88 6.28
N VAL A 67 10.04 -9.38 7.46
CA VAL A 67 10.41 -10.26 8.59
C VAL A 67 9.25 -11.19 8.97
N THR A 68 8.02 -10.68 8.95
CA THR A 68 6.83 -11.50 9.24
C THR A 68 6.54 -12.50 8.13
N ALA A 69 6.74 -12.10 6.87
CA ALA A 69 6.59 -12.99 5.72
C ALA A 69 7.60 -14.14 5.79
N TRP A 70 8.88 -13.87 6.06
CA TRP A 70 9.89 -14.89 6.26
C TRP A 70 9.47 -15.91 7.33
N ARG A 71 9.07 -15.43 8.50
CA ARG A 71 8.66 -16.30 9.62
C ARG A 71 7.41 -17.13 9.33
N LYS A 72 6.57 -16.71 8.38
CA LYS A 72 5.32 -17.41 8.02
C LYS A 72 5.39 -18.10 6.67
N LEU A 73 6.57 -18.10 6.04
CA LEU A 73 6.73 -18.60 4.68
C LEU A 73 6.38 -20.07 4.54
N ASP A 74 6.71 -20.90 5.54
CA ASP A 74 6.39 -22.33 5.56
C ASP A 74 4.87 -22.59 5.51
N GLY A 75 4.07 -21.65 5.99
CA GLY A 75 2.62 -21.72 5.93
C GLY A 75 2.01 -21.22 4.64
N PHE A 76 2.79 -20.68 3.72
CA PHE A 76 2.28 -20.22 2.42
C PHE A 76 2.05 -21.42 1.49
N ARG A 77 0.78 -21.64 1.11
CA ARG A 77 0.33 -22.81 0.33
C ARG A 77 0.16 -22.54 -1.17
N GLY A 78 0.45 -21.33 -1.65
CA GLY A 78 0.24 -20.98 -3.06
C GLY A 78 -1.22 -20.79 -3.48
N GLU A 79 -2.16 -20.67 -2.51
CA GLU A 79 -3.60 -20.42 -2.79
C GLU A 79 -3.85 -19.01 -3.41
N SER A 80 -2.87 -18.15 -3.35
CA SER A 80 -2.82 -16.84 -4.01
C SER A 80 -1.42 -16.59 -4.54
N GLN A 81 -1.25 -15.53 -5.35
CA GLN A 81 0.10 -15.06 -5.69
C GLN A 81 0.85 -14.67 -4.42
N PHE A 82 2.16 -14.93 -4.36
CA PHE A 82 3.02 -14.56 -3.23
C PHE A 82 2.91 -13.06 -2.91
N ARG A 83 2.92 -12.22 -3.94
CA ARG A 83 2.73 -10.77 -3.81
C ARG A 83 1.45 -10.40 -3.06
N THR A 84 0.31 -11.01 -3.41
CA THR A 84 -0.98 -10.73 -2.77
C THR A 84 -0.98 -11.15 -1.30
N TRP A 85 -0.39 -12.30 -0.99
CA TRP A 85 -0.22 -12.77 0.38
C TRP A 85 0.67 -11.83 1.22
N LEU A 86 1.83 -11.45 0.68
CA LEU A 86 2.76 -10.50 1.32
C LEU A 86 2.10 -9.14 1.58
N LEU A 87 1.37 -8.62 0.60
CA LEU A 87 0.66 -7.34 0.73
C LEU A 87 -0.48 -7.40 1.75
N SER A 88 -1.10 -8.57 1.95
CA SER A 88 -2.06 -8.77 3.04
C SER A 88 -1.38 -8.65 4.43
N ILE A 89 -0.17 -9.16 4.57
CA ILE A 89 0.64 -9.01 5.79
C ILE A 89 0.99 -7.53 5.99
N THR A 90 1.51 -6.90 4.94
CA THR A 90 1.90 -5.47 4.95
C THR A 90 0.73 -4.59 5.37
N TRP A 91 -0.43 -4.75 4.74
CA TRP A 91 -1.61 -3.94 5.03
C TRP A 91 -2.08 -4.08 6.47
N ARG A 92 -2.12 -5.31 7.01
CA ARG A 92 -2.49 -5.54 8.42
C ARG A 92 -1.56 -4.82 9.37
N LYS A 93 -0.23 -4.93 9.15
CA LYS A 93 0.76 -4.23 9.98
C LYS A 93 0.62 -2.71 9.88
N ALA A 94 0.43 -2.18 8.68
CA ALA A 94 0.22 -0.75 8.46
C ALA A 94 -1.05 -0.22 9.18
N ILE A 95 -2.14 -0.97 9.14
CA ILE A 95 -3.36 -0.62 9.88
C ILE A 95 -3.13 -0.65 11.39
N ASP A 96 -2.41 -1.65 11.90
CA ASP A 96 -2.13 -1.74 13.34
C ASP A 96 -1.18 -0.63 13.80
N ARG A 97 -0.17 -0.28 12.99
CA ARG A 97 0.70 0.87 13.23
C ARG A 97 -0.11 2.17 13.27
N ARG A 98 -0.96 2.42 12.29
CA ARG A 98 -1.86 3.59 12.25
C ARG A 98 -2.74 3.69 13.50
N LYS A 99 -3.35 2.58 13.95
CA LYS A 99 -4.17 2.55 15.17
C LYS A 99 -3.35 2.87 16.42
N SER A 100 -2.12 2.35 16.50
CA SER A 100 -1.21 2.60 17.62
C SER A 100 -0.84 4.08 17.70
N LEU A 101 -0.44 4.68 16.58
CA LEU A 101 -0.14 6.12 16.48
C LEU A 101 -1.34 6.97 16.90
N THR A 102 -2.54 6.65 16.39
CA THR A 102 -3.78 7.34 16.77
C THR A 102 -4.03 7.29 18.27
N ARG A 103 -3.83 6.12 18.88
CA ARG A 103 -4.05 5.93 20.33
C ARG A 103 -3.04 6.73 21.12
N TRP A 104 -1.77 6.70 20.73
CA TRP A 104 -0.71 7.45 21.38
C TRP A 104 -0.97 8.97 21.33
N LEU A 105 -1.34 9.51 20.17
CA LEU A 105 -1.67 10.92 20.00
C LEU A 105 -2.87 11.35 20.86
N LYS A 106 -3.91 10.52 20.94
CA LYS A 106 -5.07 10.79 21.81
C LYS A 106 -4.68 10.81 23.30
N LEU A 107 -3.79 9.93 23.73
CA LEU A 107 -3.28 9.92 25.10
C LEU A 107 -2.41 11.15 25.37
N ALA A 108 -1.52 11.51 24.45
CA ALA A 108 -0.71 12.72 24.55
C ALA A 108 -1.56 14.00 24.61
N ALA A 109 -2.60 14.10 23.76
CA ALA A 109 -3.54 15.22 23.75
C ALA A 109 -4.42 15.29 25.01
N SER A 110 -4.71 14.15 25.65
CA SER A 110 -5.47 14.13 26.91
C SER A 110 -4.64 14.54 28.13
N SER A 111 -3.32 14.48 28.05
CA SER A 111 -2.40 14.98 29.08
C SER A 111 -2.05 16.46 28.91
N SER A 112 -2.31 17.05 27.75
CA SER A 112 -2.21 18.50 27.50
C SER A 112 -3.64 19.03 27.32
N ARG A 113 -4.19 19.60 28.38
CA ARG A 113 -5.45 20.37 28.23
C ARG A 113 -5.11 21.64 27.47
N ASP A 114 -5.34 21.61 26.15
CA ASP A 114 -5.76 22.73 25.32
C ASP A 114 -5.82 22.25 23.85
N GLU A 115 -6.98 22.46 23.26
CA GLU A 115 -7.31 22.56 21.83
C GLU A 115 -6.36 21.85 20.83
N ALA A 116 -6.44 20.55 20.68
CA ALA A 116 -5.90 19.86 19.54
C ALA A 116 -7.06 19.21 18.79
N GLY A 117 -7.58 19.96 17.84
CA GLY A 117 -8.43 19.43 16.78
C GLY A 117 -7.73 18.33 16.01
N ASP A 118 -8.50 17.59 15.31
CA ASP A 118 -8.34 16.38 14.52
C ASP A 118 -7.15 16.35 13.50
N ASP A 119 -5.96 16.84 13.88
CA ASP A 119 -4.78 17.05 13.01
C ASP A 119 -3.89 15.81 12.83
N MET A 120 -4.47 14.61 12.95
CA MET A 120 -3.71 13.36 12.82
C MET A 120 -3.19 13.10 11.39
N PHE A 121 -3.67 13.83 10.40
CA PHE A 121 -3.21 13.71 9.00
C PHE A 121 -2.14 14.73 8.60
N ASP A 122 -1.87 15.72 9.46
CA ASP A 122 -0.88 16.78 9.16
C ASP A 122 0.57 16.30 9.33
N MET A 123 0.79 15.16 10.01
CA MET A 123 2.11 14.50 10.08
C MET A 123 2.43 13.63 8.85
N MET A 124 1.57 13.64 7.82
CA MET A 124 1.88 12.97 6.54
C MET A 124 2.87 13.81 5.75
N GLU A 125 4.15 13.57 6.00
CA GLU A 125 5.26 14.12 5.25
C GLU A 125 5.01 13.99 3.73
N ARG A 126 5.29 15.08 2.99
CA ARG A 126 5.08 15.20 1.55
C ARG A 126 5.67 14.02 0.80
N VAL A 127 4.83 13.22 0.17
CA VAL A 127 5.29 12.30 -0.88
C VAL A 127 5.82 13.18 -2.02
N PRO A 128 7.10 13.06 -2.43
CA PRO A 128 7.59 13.79 -3.59
C PRO A 128 6.80 13.34 -4.82
N SER A 129 5.96 14.22 -5.34
CA SER A 129 5.37 14.04 -6.65
C SER A 129 6.42 14.41 -7.67
N LEU A 130 6.71 13.51 -8.61
CA LEU A 130 7.60 13.77 -9.74
C LEU A 130 7.08 14.99 -10.52
N GLU A 131 7.95 16.01 -10.60
CA GLU A 131 7.99 17.14 -11.51
C GLU A 131 6.69 17.77 -12.01
N LYS A 132 6.33 18.92 -11.43
CA LYS A 132 5.50 19.96 -12.08
C LYS A 132 5.96 21.34 -11.60
N THR A 133 5.92 22.31 -12.51
CA THR A 133 6.34 23.72 -12.40
C THR A 133 5.76 24.50 -11.20
N GLN A 134 6.50 25.48 -10.67
CA GLN A 134 6.33 26.10 -9.34
C GLN A 134 4.95 26.75 -9.04
N ASP A 135 4.22 27.32 -9.98
CA ASP A 135 2.91 27.96 -9.70
C ASP A 135 1.74 26.97 -9.61
N THR A 136 1.77 25.90 -10.39
CA THR A 136 0.83 24.78 -10.29
C THR A 136 1.10 23.88 -9.07
N GLN A 137 2.24 24.03 -8.38
CA GLN A 137 2.62 23.22 -7.22
C GLN A 137 1.92 23.67 -5.92
N LEU A 138 1.67 24.96 -5.74
CA LEU A 138 1.02 25.47 -4.52
C LEU A 138 -0.46 25.08 -4.48
N GLU A 139 -1.23 25.37 -5.53
CA GLU A 139 -2.65 24.97 -5.61
C GLU A 139 -2.83 23.44 -5.59
N SER A 140 -1.94 22.70 -6.26
CA SER A 140 -1.97 21.23 -6.21
C SER A 140 -1.60 20.67 -4.84
N SER A 141 -0.73 21.37 -4.09
CA SER A 141 -0.32 20.99 -2.73
C SER A 141 -1.46 21.17 -1.73
N GLU A 142 -2.18 22.30 -1.78
CA GLU A 142 -3.34 22.55 -0.92
C GLU A 142 -4.52 21.60 -1.20
N LEU A 143 -4.79 21.34 -2.49
CA LEU A 143 -5.79 20.37 -2.88
C LEU A 143 -5.43 18.95 -2.41
N GLN A 144 -4.15 18.56 -2.55
CA GLN A 144 -3.68 17.26 -2.07
C GLN A 144 -3.79 17.14 -0.55
N ALA A 145 -3.43 18.18 0.21
CA ALA A 145 -3.60 18.21 1.66
C ALA A 145 -5.09 18.09 2.05
N THR A 146 -5.96 18.84 1.36
CA THR A 146 -7.40 18.78 1.55
C THR A 146 -7.95 17.39 1.26
N ILE A 147 -7.57 16.76 0.14
CA ILE A 147 -7.98 15.39 -0.20
C ILE A 147 -7.51 14.40 0.87
N LYS A 148 -6.27 14.50 1.33
CA LYS A 148 -5.74 13.66 2.41
C LYS A 148 -6.57 13.80 3.69
N LYS A 149 -6.87 15.02 4.12
CA LYS A 149 -7.72 15.31 5.28
C LYS A 149 -9.11 14.69 5.11
N LEU A 150 -9.73 14.87 3.95
CA LEU A 150 -11.04 14.30 3.66
C LEU A 150 -11.04 12.77 3.65
N ILE A 151 -9.99 12.13 3.12
CA ILE A 151 -9.80 10.67 3.19
C ILE A 151 -9.76 10.21 4.65
N GLY A 152 -9.08 10.95 5.52
CA GLY A 152 -9.03 10.68 6.96
C GLY A 152 -10.40 10.62 7.64
N THR A 153 -11.36 11.41 7.15
CA THR A 153 -12.73 11.46 7.69
C THR A 153 -13.64 10.33 7.20
N LEU A 154 -13.20 9.51 6.26
CA LEU A 154 -13.98 8.38 5.77
C LEU A 154 -14.09 7.27 6.83
N PRO A 155 -15.23 6.54 6.86
CA PRO A 155 -15.31 5.30 7.61
C PRO A 155 -14.16 4.35 7.27
N PRO A 156 -13.54 3.66 8.24
CA PRO A 156 -12.32 2.87 8.01
C PRO A 156 -12.41 1.89 6.83
N LYS A 157 -13.52 1.18 6.69
CA LYS A 157 -13.73 0.20 5.61
C LYS A 157 -13.77 0.83 4.22
N LEU A 158 -14.29 2.07 4.10
CA LEU A 158 -14.32 2.81 2.84
C LEU A 158 -12.94 3.37 2.52
N ARG A 159 -12.30 3.96 3.52
CA ARG A 159 -10.94 4.51 3.41
C ARG A 159 -9.94 3.45 2.97
N ASP A 160 -9.92 2.30 3.64
CA ASP A 160 -8.97 1.22 3.36
C ASP A 160 -9.14 0.67 1.93
N ALA A 161 -10.38 0.48 1.47
CA ALA A 161 -10.64 0.07 0.10
C ALA A 161 -10.21 1.13 -0.93
N LEU A 162 -10.47 2.41 -0.65
CA LEU A 162 -10.09 3.51 -1.52
C LEU A 162 -8.57 3.67 -1.63
N LEU A 163 -7.85 3.59 -0.50
CA LEU A 163 -6.40 3.72 -0.47
C LEU A 163 -5.73 2.61 -1.26
N LEU A 164 -6.13 1.34 -1.07
CA LEU A 164 -5.60 0.22 -1.84
C LEU A 164 -5.89 0.35 -3.34
N ALA A 165 -7.11 0.74 -3.71
CA ALA A 165 -7.46 0.95 -5.12
C ALA A 165 -6.69 2.14 -5.73
N GLY A 166 -6.37 3.15 -4.93
CA GLY A 166 -5.63 4.35 -5.35
C GLY A 166 -4.15 4.10 -5.64
N THR A 167 -3.55 3.02 -5.13
CA THR A 167 -2.17 2.67 -5.45
C THR A 167 -1.99 2.25 -6.92
N GLY A 168 -3.07 1.79 -7.58
CA GLY A 168 -3.02 1.24 -8.93
C GLY A 168 -2.28 -0.10 -9.05
N GLU A 169 -1.84 -0.67 -7.94
CA GLU A 169 -1.02 -1.89 -7.89
C GLU A 169 -1.85 -3.18 -7.76
N HIS A 170 -3.16 -3.05 -7.49
CA HIS A 170 -4.00 -4.17 -7.10
C HIS A 170 -5.31 -4.22 -7.89
N THR A 171 -5.68 -5.41 -8.30
CA THR A 171 -7.04 -5.69 -8.79
C THR A 171 -8.03 -5.67 -7.62
N TYR A 172 -9.32 -5.46 -7.90
CA TYR A 172 -10.36 -5.51 -6.86
C TYR A 172 -10.47 -6.88 -6.18
N ASP A 173 -10.10 -7.96 -6.87
CA ASP A 173 -10.07 -9.31 -6.31
C ASP A 173 -8.94 -9.46 -5.27
N GLU A 174 -7.74 -8.95 -5.60
CA GLU A 174 -6.62 -8.91 -4.67
C GLU A 174 -6.92 -8.05 -3.44
N ILE A 175 -7.50 -6.87 -3.65
CA ILE A 175 -7.96 -6.01 -2.55
C ILE A 175 -8.99 -6.76 -1.68
N GLY A 176 -9.87 -7.52 -2.30
CA GLY A 176 -10.83 -8.36 -1.60
C GLY A 176 -10.17 -9.38 -0.68
N ARG A 177 -9.14 -10.07 -1.17
CA ARG A 177 -8.33 -11.01 -0.36
C ARG A 177 -7.59 -10.30 0.78
N MET A 178 -6.98 -9.13 0.49
CA MET A 178 -6.26 -8.32 1.49
C MET A 178 -7.18 -7.84 2.62
N LEU A 179 -8.41 -7.41 2.29
CA LEU A 179 -9.39 -6.87 3.23
C LEU A 179 -10.34 -7.91 3.82
N GLY A 180 -10.26 -9.17 3.38
CA GLY A 180 -11.20 -10.23 3.78
C GLY A 180 -12.65 -9.91 3.37
N ALA A 181 -12.87 -9.40 2.15
CA ALA A 181 -14.16 -8.96 1.66
C ALA A 181 -14.43 -9.43 0.22
N PRO A 182 -15.66 -9.77 -0.13
CA PRO A 182 -16.02 -10.10 -1.51
C PRO A 182 -15.71 -8.95 -2.48
N VAL A 183 -15.32 -9.28 -3.72
CA VAL A 183 -14.95 -8.28 -4.74
C VAL A 183 -16.06 -7.25 -5.02
N GLY A 184 -17.32 -7.68 -4.99
CA GLY A 184 -18.47 -6.78 -5.13
C GLY A 184 -18.56 -5.76 -3.99
N THR A 185 -18.24 -6.18 -2.77
CA THR A 185 -18.17 -5.30 -1.60
C THR A 185 -17.04 -4.29 -1.73
N VAL A 186 -15.87 -4.71 -2.27
CA VAL A 186 -14.74 -3.79 -2.50
C VAL A 186 -15.11 -2.74 -3.55
N LYS A 187 -15.68 -3.15 -4.69
CA LYS A 187 -16.15 -2.24 -5.73
C LYS A 187 -17.12 -1.20 -5.17
N TRP A 188 -18.11 -1.66 -4.39
CA TRP A 188 -19.06 -0.77 -3.73
C TRP A 188 -18.38 0.19 -2.76
N ARG A 189 -17.46 -0.29 -1.89
CA ARG A 189 -16.73 0.57 -0.94
C ARG A 189 -15.93 1.65 -1.64
N VAL A 190 -15.24 1.32 -2.72
CA VAL A 190 -14.45 2.29 -3.50
C VAL A 190 -15.37 3.33 -4.16
N ALA A 191 -16.47 2.91 -4.79
CA ALA A 191 -17.43 3.80 -5.39
C ALA A 191 -18.07 4.74 -4.36
N GLU A 192 -18.49 4.20 -3.21
CA GLU A 192 -19.08 4.99 -2.12
C GLU A 192 -18.08 5.97 -1.51
N ALA A 193 -16.82 5.54 -1.29
CA ALA A 193 -15.76 6.43 -0.82
C ALA A 193 -15.55 7.62 -1.76
N ARG A 194 -15.46 7.36 -3.07
CA ARG A 194 -15.33 8.41 -4.09
C ARG A 194 -16.55 9.35 -4.09
N ARG A 195 -17.75 8.81 -3.97
CA ARG A 195 -18.99 9.60 -3.89
C ARG A 195 -19.01 10.53 -2.67
N VAL A 196 -18.57 10.02 -1.51
CA VAL A 196 -18.49 10.83 -0.28
C VAL A 196 -17.44 11.94 -0.44
N LEU A 197 -16.25 11.62 -0.99
CA LEU A 197 -15.20 12.61 -1.22
C LEU A 197 -15.64 13.69 -2.21
N LYS A 198 -16.25 13.32 -3.34
CA LYS A 198 -16.74 14.28 -4.33
C LYS A 198 -17.73 15.28 -3.71
N ARG A 199 -18.66 14.80 -2.88
CA ARG A 199 -19.59 15.69 -2.17
C ARG A 199 -18.90 16.65 -1.20
N LYS A 200 -17.90 16.16 -0.46
CA LYS A 200 -17.15 16.98 0.49
C LYS A 200 -16.28 18.02 -0.23
N LEU A 201 -15.65 17.65 -1.33
CA LEU A 201 -14.87 18.57 -2.17
C LEU A 201 -15.76 19.67 -2.77
N ALA A 202 -16.92 19.29 -3.31
CA ALA A 202 -17.89 20.25 -3.83
C ALA A 202 -18.36 21.27 -2.75
N ALA A 203 -18.57 20.80 -1.52
CA ALA A 203 -18.92 21.67 -0.39
C ALA A 203 -17.80 22.64 0.01
N LEU A 204 -16.56 22.37 -0.37
CA LEU A 204 -15.40 23.24 -0.17
C LEU A 204 -15.08 24.11 -1.39
N GLY A 205 -15.92 24.07 -2.44
CA GLY A 205 -15.75 24.88 -3.65
C GLY A 205 -14.93 24.19 -4.75
N TYR A 206 -14.46 22.96 -4.54
CA TYR A 206 -13.78 22.17 -5.58
C TYR A 206 -14.84 21.41 -6.40
N SER A 207 -15.43 22.07 -7.39
CA SER A 207 -16.32 21.41 -8.37
C SER A 207 -15.54 21.10 -9.64
N ASP A 208 -15.71 19.88 -10.19
CA ASP A 208 -15.33 19.62 -11.58
C ASP A 208 -16.33 20.38 -12.48
N ASP A 209 -15.85 21.39 -13.22
CA ASP A 209 -16.53 21.90 -14.41
C ASP A 209 -16.41 20.90 -15.56
#